data_3099f1719d7493f3693a20496f0d5a60
#
_entry.id   3099f1719d7493f3693a20496f0d5a60
#
_cell.length_a   1.000
_cell.length_b   1.000
_cell.length_c   1.000
_cell.angle_alpha   90.00
_cell.angle_beta   90.00
_cell.angle_gamma   90.00
#
_symmetry.space_group_name_H-M   'P 1'
#
loop_
_entity.id
_entity.type
_entity.pdbx_description
1 polymer ?
#
loop_
_entity_poly.entity_id
_entity_poly.type
_entity_poly.pdbx_seq_one_letter_code
_entity_poly.pdbx_strand_id
1 'polypeptide(L)'
;MRNPLTRLTRMTRAIVAAGLVAGLVAGCQSSGSGAQGSGGLSADAPIPVAVPKGTTLVVADDANRLKTLFKLSGEQDRLSADVTYANFSSGPLRLEAIRSGNAQLGRVGDVPPILAQYSDAGVPIVGAVKYDGNGLVLATSPGSGIKSLKDLAGKKIAINEGTAQQAVVLRNLKSVGLSIKDVQPINLGLAEFADGLRAEQVNAAVLKQPDRVRYLASTQGEGSIEIPNAPGAYPGLYYVYASREALSDPARAAAIREFVIAWYRAEQWLNDNKQTWIDEYLIKDQKVSPEDAKAIAAADGKSSVPGFTDELINTQQETIDLLQQAGAFSGKELHAKDEFDSRFADLNATSTGKQ
;
A
#
# COMPACT_ATOMS: atom_id res chain seq x y z
N MET A 1 -36.35 45.66 -18.07
CA MET A 1 -36.78 45.74 -19.50
C MET A 1 -36.57 44.36 -20.13
N ARG A 2 -37.69 43.73 -20.39
CA ARG A 2 -38.05 42.85 -21.52
C ARG A 2 -37.22 41.59 -21.81
N ASN A 3 -37.80 40.46 -21.40
CA ASN A 3 -37.81 39.17 -22.13
C ASN A 3 -38.48 39.29 -23.51
N PRO A 4 -38.27 38.43 -24.48
CA PRO A 4 -39.15 37.27 -24.71
C PRO A 4 -38.40 36.01 -25.22
N LEU A 5 -38.76 34.80 -24.78
CA LEU A 5 -39.79 33.82 -25.17
C LEU A 5 -39.93 33.47 -26.66
N THR A 6 -40.01 32.14 -26.86
CA THR A 6 -40.63 31.33 -27.94
C THR A 6 -39.67 30.65 -28.92
N ARG A 7 -39.78 29.38 -29.32
CA ARG A 7 -40.96 28.50 -29.52
C ARG A 7 -40.53 27.02 -29.64
N LEU A 8 -41.39 26.13 -29.15
CA LEU A 8 -41.50 24.71 -29.48
C LEU A 8 -41.72 24.46 -30.98
N THR A 9 -41.27 23.31 -31.48
CA THR A 9 -41.98 22.57 -32.54
C THR A 9 -41.84 21.04 -32.31
N ARG A 10 -43.02 20.42 -32.12
CA ARG A 10 -43.25 18.96 -32.16
C ARG A 10 -43.58 18.59 -33.62
N MET A 11 -43.12 17.38 -34.05
CA MET A 11 -43.78 16.56 -35.11
C MET A 11 -43.35 15.10 -34.94
N THR A 12 -44.16 14.29 -34.45
CA THR A 12 -45.20 13.30 -34.84
C THR A 12 -44.79 12.26 -35.89
N ARG A 13 -44.75 11.02 -35.43
CA ARG A 13 -45.23 9.70 -35.92
C ARG A 13 -45.15 9.33 -37.40
N ALA A 14 -44.61 8.13 -37.67
CA ALA A 14 -45.26 7.15 -38.56
C ALA A 14 -44.83 5.71 -38.20
N ILE A 15 -45.79 4.86 -37.93
CA ILE A 15 -45.76 3.40 -37.73
C ILE A 15 -45.99 2.79 -39.12
N VAL A 16 -45.20 1.76 -39.47
CA VAL A 16 -45.60 0.75 -40.48
C VAL A 16 -45.18 -0.63 -39.98
N ALA A 17 -46.15 -1.49 -39.87
CA ALA A 17 -46.04 -2.91 -39.50
C ALA A 17 -46.06 -3.81 -40.73
N ALA A 18 -45.64 -5.05 -40.48
CA ALA A 18 -46.00 -6.30 -41.11
C ALA A 18 -45.00 -6.96 -42.06
N GLY A 19 -44.74 -8.24 -41.74
CA GLY A 19 -44.23 -9.22 -42.70
C GLY A 19 -43.56 -10.46 -42.04
N LEU A 20 -44.39 -11.41 -41.55
CA LEU A 20 -43.96 -12.76 -41.18
C LEU A 20 -43.56 -13.56 -42.46
N VAL A 21 -42.40 -14.21 -42.43
CA VAL A 21 -42.19 -15.47 -43.21
C VAL A 21 -41.34 -16.41 -42.38
N ALA A 22 -41.92 -17.56 -42.03
CA ALA A 22 -41.24 -18.71 -41.42
C ALA A 22 -40.45 -19.49 -42.48
N GLY A 23 -39.24 -19.88 -42.17
CA GLY A 23 -38.41 -20.78 -42.96
C GLY A 23 -37.50 -21.62 -42.08
N LEU A 24 -37.96 -22.84 -41.76
CA LEU A 24 -37.16 -23.90 -41.18
C LEU A 24 -36.18 -24.43 -42.24
N VAL A 25 -34.88 -24.38 -41.98
CA VAL A 25 -33.92 -25.32 -42.54
C VAL A 25 -32.92 -25.74 -41.47
N ALA A 26 -32.91 -27.03 -41.22
CA ALA A 26 -31.95 -27.71 -40.38
C ALA A 26 -30.59 -27.87 -41.09
N GLY A 27 -29.52 -27.82 -40.28
CA GLY A 27 -28.34 -28.61 -40.57
C GLY A 27 -27.01 -27.90 -40.68
N CYS A 28 -26.11 -28.44 -39.91
CA CYS A 28 -24.67 -28.53 -40.05
C CYS A 28 -23.81 -27.76 -39.07
N GLN A 29 -23.26 -28.58 -38.20
CA GLN A 29 -22.07 -28.29 -37.38
C GLN A 29 -20.99 -27.58 -38.19
N SER A 30 -20.54 -26.44 -37.67
CA SER A 30 -19.21 -25.92 -37.92
C SER A 30 -18.61 -25.51 -36.60
N SER A 31 -17.50 -26.13 -36.27
CA SER A 31 -16.57 -25.80 -35.20
C SER A 31 -16.41 -24.28 -35.08
N GLY A 32 -17.10 -23.72 -34.09
CA GLY A 32 -17.05 -22.29 -33.78
C GLY A 32 -15.73 -21.96 -33.11
N SER A 33 -14.98 -21.09 -33.72
CA SER A 33 -14.03 -20.21 -33.06
C SER A 33 -14.77 -19.50 -31.90
N GLY A 34 -14.40 -19.82 -30.66
CA GLY A 34 -14.98 -19.20 -29.49
C GLY A 34 -14.81 -17.69 -29.59
N ALA A 35 -15.91 -16.96 -29.76
CA ALA A 35 -15.98 -15.59 -29.38
C ALA A 35 -15.68 -15.55 -27.87
N GLN A 36 -14.48 -15.11 -27.50
CA GLN A 36 -14.14 -14.76 -26.12
C GLN A 36 -15.11 -13.66 -25.73
N GLY A 37 -16.12 -14.03 -24.95
CA GLY A 37 -16.95 -13.08 -24.25
C GLY A 37 -16.04 -12.23 -23.40
N SER A 38 -16.16 -10.92 -23.50
CA SER A 38 -15.54 -9.90 -22.68
C SER A 38 -16.07 -9.90 -21.25
N GLY A 39 -16.16 -11.05 -20.61
CA GLY A 39 -16.44 -11.20 -19.19
C GLY A 39 -15.13 -11.16 -18.44
N GLY A 40 -14.95 -10.16 -17.55
CA GLY A 40 -13.80 -10.11 -16.65
C GLY A 40 -13.71 -11.36 -15.76
N LEU A 41 -12.53 -11.62 -15.16
CA LEU A 41 -12.35 -12.69 -14.19
C LEU A 41 -13.27 -12.46 -12.99
N SER A 42 -14.01 -13.48 -12.58
CA SER A 42 -14.70 -13.45 -11.29
C SER A 42 -13.70 -13.43 -10.13
N ALA A 43 -14.15 -12.97 -8.97
CA ALA A 43 -13.28 -12.86 -7.79
C ALA A 43 -12.67 -14.21 -7.35
N ASP A 44 -13.34 -15.33 -7.69
CA ASP A 44 -12.92 -16.68 -7.31
C ASP A 44 -12.24 -17.42 -8.48
N ALA A 45 -12.18 -16.84 -9.68
CA ALA A 45 -11.56 -17.49 -10.82
C ALA A 45 -10.03 -17.56 -10.65
N PRO A 46 -9.40 -18.69 -11.00
CA PRO A 46 -7.95 -18.81 -10.96
C PRO A 46 -7.29 -17.71 -11.81
N ILE A 47 -6.22 -17.12 -11.29
CA ILE A 47 -5.46 -16.12 -12.01
C ILE A 47 -4.62 -16.80 -13.10
N PRO A 48 -4.68 -16.33 -14.37
CA PRO A 48 -3.84 -16.85 -15.44
C PRO A 48 -2.35 -16.72 -15.11
N VAL A 49 -1.53 -17.64 -15.60
CA VAL A 49 -0.08 -17.62 -15.41
C VAL A 49 0.61 -16.80 -16.51
N ALA A 50 0.13 -16.95 -17.76
CA ALA A 50 0.73 -16.30 -18.90
C ALA A 50 0.31 -14.82 -18.99
N VAL A 51 1.28 -13.94 -19.09
CA VAL A 51 1.07 -12.49 -19.30
C VAL A 51 1.09 -12.21 -20.80
N PRO A 52 -0.01 -11.73 -21.40
CA PRO A 52 -0.02 -11.37 -22.81
C PRO A 52 0.95 -10.22 -23.11
N LYS A 53 1.57 -10.28 -24.30
CA LYS A 53 2.46 -9.22 -24.79
C LYS A 53 1.72 -7.88 -24.87
N GLY A 54 2.37 -6.80 -24.43
CA GLY A 54 1.80 -5.44 -24.41
C GLY A 54 0.93 -5.16 -23.18
N THR A 55 0.88 -6.06 -22.20
CA THR A 55 0.27 -5.79 -20.90
C THR A 55 1.07 -4.72 -20.16
N THR A 56 0.39 -3.70 -19.62
CA THR A 56 1.02 -2.60 -18.89
C THR A 56 0.53 -2.55 -17.44
N LEU A 57 1.43 -2.19 -16.52
CA LEU A 57 1.12 -1.90 -15.12
C LEU A 57 1.78 -0.59 -14.69
N VAL A 58 1.05 0.21 -13.92
CA VAL A 58 1.59 1.35 -13.16
C VAL A 58 1.59 0.97 -11.68
N VAL A 59 2.75 1.03 -11.06
CA VAL A 59 2.96 0.72 -9.63
C VAL A 59 3.02 2.01 -8.83
N ALA A 60 2.18 2.15 -7.82
CA ALA A 60 2.28 3.22 -6.85
C ALA A 60 3.43 2.92 -5.87
N ASP A 61 4.54 3.62 -6.04
CA ASP A 61 5.79 3.48 -5.29
C ASP A 61 5.97 4.60 -4.24
N ASP A 62 7.02 4.50 -3.44
CA ASP A 62 7.47 5.50 -2.46
C ASP A 62 8.99 5.64 -2.54
N ALA A 63 9.45 6.85 -2.83
CA ALA A 63 10.88 7.18 -2.90
C ALA A 63 11.68 6.23 -3.83
N ASN A 64 11.10 5.81 -4.95
CA ASN A 64 11.68 4.86 -5.91
C ASN A 64 12.08 3.50 -5.31
N ARG A 65 11.54 3.11 -4.15
CA ARG A 65 11.98 1.91 -3.45
C ARG A 65 11.78 0.64 -4.29
N LEU A 66 10.57 0.40 -4.79
CA LEU A 66 10.29 -0.78 -5.61
C LEU A 66 11.02 -0.71 -6.94
N LYS A 67 10.99 0.43 -7.61
CA LYS A 67 11.71 0.65 -8.86
C LYS A 67 13.20 0.29 -8.75
N THR A 68 13.87 0.79 -7.71
CA THR A 68 15.29 0.53 -7.48
C THR A 68 15.54 -0.91 -7.07
N LEU A 69 14.68 -1.48 -6.21
CA LEU A 69 14.78 -2.87 -5.78
C LEU A 69 14.66 -3.85 -6.96
N PHE A 70 13.67 -3.67 -7.82
CA PHE A 70 13.46 -4.51 -9.00
C PHE A 70 14.60 -4.39 -10.00
N LYS A 71 15.11 -3.17 -10.21
CA LYS A 71 16.28 -2.95 -11.07
C LYS A 71 17.53 -3.64 -10.53
N LEU A 72 17.86 -3.45 -9.26
CA LEU A 72 19.09 -3.99 -8.67
C LEU A 72 19.07 -5.52 -8.55
N SER A 73 17.91 -6.10 -8.26
CA SER A 73 17.73 -7.56 -8.19
C SER A 73 17.64 -8.23 -9.57
N GLY A 74 17.52 -7.47 -10.65
CA GLY A 74 17.30 -7.99 -12.00
C GLY A 74 15.88 -8.47 -12.26
N GLU A 75 14.96 -8.31 -11.31
CA GLU A 75 13.57 -8.74 -11.48
C GLU A 75 12.80 -7.86 -12.48
N GLN A 76 13.19 -6.60 -12.68
CA GLN A 76 12.59 -5.73 -13.69
C GLN A 76 12.65 -6.33 -15.08
N ASP A 77 13.80 -6.90 -15.46
CA ASP A 77 14.04 -7.46 -16.80
C ASP A 77 13.38 -8.82 -17.00
N ARG A 78 12.85 -9.42 -15.93
CA ARG A 78 12.13 -10.72 -15.96
C ARG A 78 10.63 -10.56 -16.07
N LEU A 79 10.10 -9.36 -15.87
CA LEU A 79 8.67 -9.10 -15.99
C LEU A 79 8.26 -9.16 -17.46
N SER A 80 7.16 -9.87 -17.72
CA SER A 80 6.56 -9.97 -19.05
C SER A 80 5.72 -8.74 -19.41
N ALA A 81 5.22 -8.02 -18.40
CA ALA A 81 4.49 -6.77 -18.55
C ALA A 81 5.43 -5.56 -18.62
N ASP A 82 5.01 -4.51 -19.32
CA ASP A 82 5.65 -3.20 -19.26
C ASP A 82 5.26 -2.48 -17.94
N VAL A 83 6.17 -2.48 -16.97
CA VAL A 83 5.93 -1.93 -15.63
C VAL A 83 6.58 -0.56 -15.47
N THR A 84 5.78 0.41 -15.07
CA THR A 84 6.22 1.77 -14.71
C THR A 84 5.89 2.09 -13.24
N TYR A 85 6.58 3.08 -12.68
CA TYR A 85 6.47 3.44 -11.26
C TYR A 85 6.15 4.92 -11.11
N ALA A 86 5.20 5.24 -10.22
CA ALA A 86 4.83 6.61 -9.85
C ALA A 86 4.93 6.77 -8.32
N ASN A 87 5.64 7.80 -7.85
CA ASN A 87 5.90 8.00 -6.43
C ASN A 87 4.79 8.78 -5.73
N PHE A 88 4.40 8.29 -4.55
CA PHE A 88 3.43 8.92 -3.65
C PHE A 88 3.93 8.82 -2.21
N SER A 89 3.93 9.93 -1.47
CA SER A 89 4.57 10.04 -0.15
C SER A 89 3.85 9.32 0.99
N SER A 90 2.60 8.86 0.81
CA SER A 90 1.83 8.17 1.86
C SER A 90 0.96 7.05 1.32
N GLY A 91 0.54 6.12 2.21
CA GLY A 91 -0.38 5.04 1.88
C GLY A 91 -1.74 5.52 1.38
N PRO A 92 -2.40 6.50 2.03
CA PRO A 92 -3.64 7.10 1.53
C PRO A 92 -3.52 7.69 0.11
N LEU A 93 -2.42 8.35 -0.21
CA LEU A 93 -2.18 8.88 -1.57
C LEU A 93 -1.99 7.75 -2.60
N ARG A 94 -1.32 6.64 -2.23
CA ARG A 94 -1.23 5.45 -3.10
C ARG A 94 -2.59 4.80 -3.31
N LEU A 95 -3.42 4.72 -2.26
CA LEU A 95 -4.78 4.22 -2.37
C LEU A 95 -5.62 5.05 -3.34
N GLU A 96 -5.53 6.37 -3.23
CA GLU A 96 -6.25 7.28 -4.14
C GLU A 96 -5.79 7.14 -5.59
N ALA A 97 -4.48 6.99 -5.83
CA ALA A 97 -3.94 6.75 -7.16
C ALA A 97 -4.46 5.43 -7.77
N ILE A 98 -4.60 4.38 -6.95
CA ILE A 98 -5.15 3.09 -7.40
C ILE A 98 -6.68 3.21 -7.63
N ARG A 99 -7.40 3.84 -6.72
CA ARG A 99 -8.84 4.04 -6.82
C ARG A 99 -9.24 4.86 -8.05
N SER A 100 -8.42 5.85 -8.41
CA SER A 100 -8.63 6.70 -9.60
C SER A 100 -8.13 6.07 -10.92
N GLY A 101 -7.56 4.84 -10.88
CA GLY A 101 -7.03 4.15 -12.04
C GLY A 101 -5.65 4.64 -12.50
N ASN A 102 -5.04 5.61 -11.80
CA ASN A 102 -3.69 6.13 -12.11
C ASN A 102 -2.58 5.13 -11.77
N ALA A 103 -2.86 4.13 -10.94
CA ALA A 103 -2.02 2.97 -10.70
C ALA A 103 -2.90 1.72 -10.56
N GLN A 104 -2.35 0.52 -10.78
CA GLN A 104 -3.08 -0.74 -10.63
C GLN A 104 -2.78 -1.41 -9.29
N LEU A 105 -1.59 -1.21 -8.76
CA LEU A 105 -1.12 -1.81 -7.50
C LEU A 105 -0.13 -0.89 -6.80
N GLY A 106 0.17 -1.18 -5.52
CA GLY A 106 1.17 -0.43 -4.77
C GLY A 106 1.58 -1.13 -3.48
N ARG A 107 2.78 -0.76 -2.96
CA ARG A 107 3.29 -1.25 -1.69
C ARG A 107 2.93 -0.28 -0.57
N VAL A 108 2.39 -0.80 0.53
CA VAL A 108 1.94 -0.02 1.69
C VAL A 108 2.25 -0.74 3.01
N GLY A 109 2.11 -0.05 4.14
CA GLY A 109 2.09 -0.65 5.47
C GLY A 109 0.75 -1.30 5.79
N ASP A 110 0.55 -1.61 7.07
CA ASP A 110 -0.61 -2.37 7.58
C ASP A 110 -1.95 -1.59 7.60
N VAL A 111 -1.93 -0.26 7.63
CA VAL A 111 -3.16 0.55 7.77
C VAL A 111 -3.87 0.89 6.46
N PRO A 112 -3.20 1.23 5.34
CA PRO A 112 -3.90 1.57 4.11
C PRO A 112 -4.87 0.51 3.56
N PRO A 113 -4.64 -0.82 3.71
CA PRO A 113 -5.65 -1.82 3.34
C PRO A 113 -6.93 -1.69 4.17
N ILE A 114 -6.83 -1.36 5.46
CA ILE A 114 -7.98 -1.10 6.34
C ILE A 114 -8.78 0.12 5.83
N LEU A 115 -8.09 1.18 5.45
CA LEU A 115 -8.73 2.34 4.82
C LEU A 115 -9.41 1.97 3.50
N ALA A 116 -8.80 1.09 2.70
CA ALA A 116 -9.40 0.60 1.47
C ALA A 116 -10.69 -0.20 1.72
N GLN A 117 -10.70 -1.07 2.74
CA GLN A 117 -11.89 -1.82 3.15
C GLN A 117 -12.97 -0.88 3.70
N TYR A 118 -12.60 0.06 4.58
CA TYR A 118 -13.53 1.02 5.17
C TYR A 118 -14.23 1.88 4.12
N SER A 119 -13.50 2.32 3.09
CA SER A 119 -14.02 3.17 2.01
C SER A 119 -14.62 2.39 0.83
N ASP A 120 -14.75 1.07 0.93
CA ASP A 120 -15.21 0.18 -0.16
C ASP A 120 -14.44 0.40 -1.48
N ALA A 121 -13.14 0.68 -1.37
CA ALA A 121 -12.31 1.05 -2.53
C ALA A 121 -12.05 -0.12 -3.50
N GLY A 122 -12.36 -1.36 -3.10
CA GLY A 122 -12.13 -2.53 -3.94
C GLY A 122 -10.64 -2.75 -4.24
N VAL A 123 -9.78 -2.66 -3.22
CA VAL A 123 -8.31 -2.77 -3.35
C VAL A 123 -7.78 -3.82 -2.36
N PRO A 124 -7.93 -5.12 -2.67
CA PRO A 124 -7.47 -6.20 -1.80
C PRO A 124 -5.95 -6.34 -1.75
N ILE A 125 -5.46 -6.96 -0.65
CA ILE A 125 -4.07 -7.38 -0.48
C ILE A 125 -3.81 -8.60 -1.37
N VAL A 126 -2.73 -8.52 -2.16
CA VAL A 126 -2.28 -9.58 -3.08
C VAL A 126 -0.88 -10.10 -2.74
N GLY A 127 -0.21 -9.51 -1.76
CA GLY A 127 1.10 -9.96 -1.29
C GLY A 127 1.48 -9.37 0.06
N ALA A 128 2.31 -10.10 0.83
CA ALA A 128 2.77 -9.69 2.15
C ALA A 128 4.26 -9.98 2.34
N VAL A 129 4.96 -9.04 2.97
CA VAL A 129 6.36 -9.18 3.44
C VAL A 129 6.44 -8.64 4.86
N LYS A 130 7.18 -9.33 5.72
CA LYS A 130 7.43 -8.93 7.11
C LYS A 130 8.92 -8.66 7.29
N TYR A 131 9.26 -7.52 7.88
CA TYR A 131 10.62 -7.17 8.32
C TYR A 131 10.75 -7.41 9.82
N ASP A 132 11.88 -7.92 10.25
CA ASP A 132 12.19 -8.17 11.67
C ASP A 132 12.88 -6.97 12.35
N GLY A 133 13.11 -5.90 11.61
CA GLY A 133 13.75 -4.68 12.11
C GLY A 133 12.76 -3.64 12.65
N ASN A 134 13.25 -2.41 12.81
CA ASN A 134 12.52 -1.30 13.41
C ASN A 134 12.49 -0.07 12.48
N GLY A 135 11.72 -0.18 11.38
CA GLY A 135 11.67 0.83 10.31
C GLY A 135 10.90 2.12 10.67
N LEU A 136 10.02 2.07 11.69
CA LEU A 136 9.22 3.21 12.18
C LEU A 136 9.48 3.41 13.67
N VAL A 137 10.01 4.58 14.06
CA VAL A 137 10.35 4.88 15.47
C VAL A 137 9.86 6.27 15.84
N LEU A 138 9.44 6.43 17.08
CA LEU A 138 9.04 7.71 17.65
C LEU A 138 10.28 8.60 17.87
N ALA A 139 10.29 9.79 17.28
CA ALA A 139 11.29 10.82 17.52
C ALA A 139 10.64 12.00 18.25
N THR A 140 11.42 12.70 19.06
CA THR A 140 10.96 13.84 19.87
C THR A 140 11.48 15.17 19.32
N SER A 141 10.75 16.27 19.55
CA SER A 141 11.28 17.62 19.27
C SER A 141 12.35 18.04 20.29
N PRO A 142 13.22 19.00 19.92
CA PRO A 142 14.09 19.67 20.87
C PRO A 142 13.26 20.19 22.08
N GLY A 143 13.82 20.15 23.26
CA GLY A 143 13.17 20.72 24.44
C GLY A 143 11.84 20.08 24.88
N SER A 144 11.36 19.03 24.24
CA SER A 144 10.07 18.38 24.56
C SER A 144 9.99 17.82 25.99
N GLY A 145 11.14 17.47 26.58
CA GLY A 145 11.25 16.81 27.88
C GLY A 145 10.75 15.36 27.90
N ILE A 146 10.41 14.77 26.75
CA ILE A 146 9.96 13.38 26.61
C ILE A 146 11.19 12.48 26.70
N LYS A 147 11.17 11.50 27.63
CA LYS A 147 12.23 10.51 27.83
C LYS A 147 11.72 9.08 27.72
N SER A 148 10.41 8.90 27.76
CA SER A 148 9.74 7.59 27.71
C SER A 148 8.35 7.71 27.08
N LEU A 149 7.75 6.56 26.75
CA LEU A 149 6.37 6.52 26.21
C LEU A 149 5.33 7.10 27.18
N LYS A 150 5.56 7.03 28.52
CA LYS A 150 4.66 7.61 29.52
C LYS A 150 4.63 9.13 29.48
N ASP A 151 5.72 9.75 29.05
CA ASP A 151 5.83 11.22 28.98
C ASP A 151 5.06 11.81 27.79
N LEU A 152 4.46 10.96 26.96
CA LEU A 152 3.59 11.39 25.86
C LEU A 152 2.26 11.97 26.35
N ALA A 153 1.85 11.70 27.59
CA ALA A 153 0.62 12.24 28.16
C ALA A 153 0.59 13.78 28.05
N GLY A 154 -0.50 14.33 27.48
CA GLY A 154 -0.71 15.77 27.27
C GLY A 154 0.15 16.41 26.17
N LYS A 155 1.03 15.64 25.50
CA LYS A 155 1.93 16.15 24.45
C LYS A 155 1.25 16.24 23.08
N LYS A 156 1.75 17.14 22.25
CA LYS A 156 1.35 17.25 20.83
C LYS A 156 2.04 16.17 20.02
N ILE A 157 1.27 15.28 19.42
CA ILE A 157 1.78 14.14 18.63
C ILE A 157 1.35 14.30 17.19
N ALA A 158 2.30 14.23 16.24
CA ALA A 158 1.98 14.23 14.83
C ALA A 158 1.23 12.96 14.43
N ILE A 159 0.09 13.11 13.77
CA ILE A 159 -0.73 12.03 13.24
C ILE A 159 -0.97 12.30 11.74
N ASN A 160 -0.90 11.26 10.94
CA ASN A 160 -1.44 11.24 9.59
C ASN A 160 -2.38 10.04 9.50
N GLU A 161 -3.66 10.33 9.41
CA GLU A 161 -4.69 9.29 9.46
C GLU A 161 -4.57 8.29 8.30
N GLY A 162 -4.89 7.03 8.56
CA GLY A 162 -4.82 5.97 7.56
C GLY A 162 -3.40 5.50 7.25
N THR A 163 -2.40 5.81 8.10
CA THR A 163 -1.00 5.40 7.90
C THR A 163 -0.50 4.44 8.97
N ALA A 164 0.52 3.64 8.64
CA ALA A 164 1.21 2.78 9.61
C ALA A 164 1.81 3.57 10.79
N GLN A 165 2.24 4.81 10.56
CA GLN A 165 2.74 5.71 11.61
C GLN A 165 1.68 5.98 12.67
N GLN A 166 0.42 6.19 12.27
CA GLN A 166 -0.70 6.33 13.22
C GLN A 166 -0.83 5.08 14.10
N ALA A 167 -0.81 3.88 13.50
CA ALA A 167 -0.93 2.63 14.25
C ALA A 167 0.23 2.44 15.24
N VAL A 168 1.47 2.81 14.85
CA VAL A 168 2.63 2.77 15.76
C VAL A 168 2.45 3.71 16.95
N VAL A 169 1.96 4.94 16.73
CA VAL A 169 1.63 5.86 17.85
C VAL A 169 0.61 5.21 18.78
N LEU A 170 -0.50 4.70 18.24
CA LEU A 170 -1.58 4.12 19.04
C LEU A 170 -1.13 2.89 19.83
N ARG A 171 -0.33 2.00 19.23
CA ARG A 171 0.24 0.82 19.92
C ARG A 171 1.18 1.23 21.06
N ASN A 172 2.05 2.23 20.82
CA ASN A 172 2.93 2.76 21.85
C ASN A 172 2.14 3.39 23.01
N LEU A 173 1.12 4.20 22.74
CA LEU A 173 0.25 4.75 23.78
C LEU A 173 -0.45 3.65 24.57
N LYS A 174 -1.07 2.68 23.90
CA LYS A 174 -1.75 1.54 24.55
C LYS A 174 -0.81 0.74 25.46
N SER A 175 0.45 0.56 25.07
CA SER A 175 1.44 -0.20 25.86
C SER A 175 1.74 0.39 27.24
N VAL A 176 1.50 1.69 27.41
CA VAL A 176 1.71 2.41 28.68
C VAL A 176 0.41 2.85 29.35
N GLY A 177 -0.73 2.31 28.88
CA GLY A 177 -2.05 2.62 29.42
C GLY A 177 -2.63 3.98 29.00
N LEU A 178 -2.07 4.58 27.93
CA LEU A 178 -2.58 5.80 27.32
C LEU A 178 -3.41 5.49 26.07
N SER A 179 -4.23 6.45 25.69
CA SER A 179 -5.02 6.45 24.45
C SER A 179 -4.79 7.73 23.66
N ILE A 180 -5.37 7.84 22.50
CA ILE A 180 -5.32 9.07 21.68
C ILE A 180 -5.97 10.28 22.40
N LYS A 181 -6.86 10.04 23.36
CA LYS A 181 -7.52 11.09 24.17
C LYS A 181 -6.62 11.67 25.25
N ASP A 182 -5.53 10.98 25.58
CA ASP A 182 -4.57 11.42 26.60
C ASP A 182 -3.43 12.25 26.01
N VAL A 183 -3.43 12.49 24.70
CA VAL A 183 -2.47 13.31 23.97
C VAL A 183 -3.19 14.37 23.14
N GLN A 184 -2.45 15.27 22.50
CA GLN A 184 -2.97 16.26 21.57
C GLN A 184 -2.57 15.85 20.14
N PRO A 185 -3.43 15.16 19.38
CA PRO A 185 -3.11 14.77 18.02
C PRO A 185 -3.11 16.00 17.11
N ILE A 186 -2.03 16.17 16.35
CA ILE A 186 -1.88 17.24 15.35
C ILE A 186 -1.80 16.57 13.98
N ASN A 187 -2.77 16.83 13.12
CA ASN A 187 -2.80 16.27 11.77
C ASN A 187 -1.80 16.98 10.87
N LEU A 188 -0.81 16.24 10.38
CA LEU A 188 0.23 16.68 9.44
C LEU A 188 0.41 15.65 8.33
N GLY A 189 0.88 16.08 7.16
CA GLY A 189 1.37 15.17 6.14
C GLY A 189 2.67 14.47 6.58
N LEU A 190 2.90 13.22 6.16
CA LEU A 190 4.11 12.48 6.57
C LEU A 190 5.41 13.20 6.22
N ALA A 191 5.45 13.93 5.09
CA ALA A 191 6.60 14.72 4.68
C ALA A 191 6.88 15.92 5.61
N GLU A 192 5.87 16.37 6.37
CA GLU A 192 5.95 17.53 7.28
C GLU A 192 6.37 17.15 8.70
N PHE A 193 6.41 15.86 9.04
CA PHE A 193 6.68 15.40 10.41
C PHE A 193 8.02 15.88 10.95
N ALA A 194 9.09 15.76 10.17
CA ALA A 194 10.42 16.18 10.58
C ALA A 194 10.51 17.70 10.78
N ASP A 195 9.87 18.47 9.91
CA ASP A 195 9.84 19.94 10.02
C ASP A 195 8.96 20.40 11.18
N GLY A 196 7.82 19.74 11.39
CA GLY A 196 6.95 19.97 12.55
C GLY A 196 7.64 19.72 13.90
N LEU A 197 8.53 18.71 13.95
CA LEU A 197 9.39 18.46 15.13
C LEU A 197 10.45 19.56 15.31
N ARG A 198 11.16 19.96 14.21
CA ARG A 198 12.16 21.05 14.28
C ARG A 198 11.56 22.38 14.70
N ALA A 199 10.36 22.67 14.23
CA ALA A 199 9.62 23.89 14.57
C ALA A 199 8.89 23.81 15.91
N GLU A 200 9.03 22.70 16.65
CA GLU A 200 8.33 22.43 17.93
C GLU A 200 6.79 22.56 17.80
N GLN A 201 6.27 22.46 16.59
CA GLN A 201 4.83 22.42 16.32
C GLN A 201 4.20 21.16 16.96
N VAL A 202 4.96 20.06 16.96
CA VAL A 202 4.65 18.79 17.63
C VAL A 202 5.80 18.38 18.54
N ASN A 203 5.49 17.66 19.62
CA ASN A 203 6.49 17.20 20.59
C ASN A 203 7.05 15.82 20.23
N ALA A 204 6.29 15.02 19.49
CA ALA A 204 6.75 13.73 19.01
C ALA A 204 6.07 13.35 17.68
N ALA A 205 6.78 12.55 16.87
CA ALA A 205 6.27 12.00 15.60
C ALA A 205 6.94 10.66 15.33
N VAL A 206 6.23 9.75 14.64
CA VAL A 206 6.82 8.49 14.17
C VAL A 206 7.45 8.74 12.80
N LEU A 207 8.77 8.66 12.74
CA LEU A 207 9.56 8.87 11.53
C LEU A 207 9.97 7.53 10.90
N LYS A 208 10.01 7.49 9.57
CA LYS A 208 10.58 6.42 8.77
C LYS A 208 12.01 6.78 8.32
N GLN A 209 12.77 5.80 7.87
CA GLN A 209 14.04 6.05 7.19
C GLN A 209 13.80 6.55 5.75
N PRO A 210 14.67 7.45 5.23
CA PRO A 210 15.85 8.06 5.88
C PRO A 210 15.54 9.34 6.68
N ASP A 211 14.27 9.79 6.74
CA ASP A 211 13.90 11.05 7.39
C ASP A 211 14.28 11.06 8.88
N ARG A 212 14.21 9.88 9.53
CA ARG A 212 14.61 9.71 10.93
C ARG A 212 16.07 10.09 11.17
N VAL A 213 17.01 9.50 10.44
CA VAL A 213 18.45 9.79 10.62
C VAL A 213 18.77 11.24 10.25
N ARG A 214 18.18 11.78 9.19
CA ARG A 214 18.36 13.19 8.79
C ARG A 214 17.86 14.15 9.88
N TYR A 215 16.70 13.85 10.46
CA TYR A 215 16.14 14.65 11.53
C TYR A 215 17.06 14.65 12.76
N LEU A 216 17.44 13.47 13.25
CA LEU A 216 18.29 13.35 14.43
C LEU A 216 19.67 13.98 14.26
N ALA A 217 20.29 13.80 13.07
CA ALA A 217 21.54 14.46 12.75
C ALA A 217 21.40 16.00 12.75
N SER A 218 20.29 16.53 12.23
CA SER A 218 20.04 17.99 12.17
C SER A 218 19.74 18.62 13.51
N THR A 219 19.33 17.83 14.53
CA THR A 219 18.99 18.29 15.88
C THR A 219 19.94 17.73 16.95
N GLN A 220 21.13 17.26 16.52
CA GLN A 220 22.14 16.73 17.39
C GLN A 220 22.59 17.82 18.41
N GLY A 221 22.55 17.48 19.69
CA GLY A 221 22.89 18.43 20.78
C GLY A 221 21.74 19.34 21.23
N GLU A 222 20.60 19.33 20.55
CA GLU A 222 19.42 20.13 20.92
C GLU A 222 18.43 19.36 21.83
N GLY A 223 18.75 18.10 22.15
CA GLY A 223 17.95 17.27 23.07
C GLY A 223 16.84 16.45 22.41
N SER A 224 16.79 16.39 21.08
CA SER A 224 15.94 15.43 20.37
C SER A 224 16.46 14.02 20.56
N ILE A 225 15.56 13.07 20.82
CA ILE A 225 15.89 11.66 20.98
C ILE A 225 14.91 10.75 20.25
N GLU A 226 15.31 9.51 20.08
CA GLU A 226 14.40 8.41 19.74
C GLU A 226 13.82 7.81 21.03
N ILE A 227 12.53 7.50 21.01
CA ILE A 227 11.89 6.70 22.05
C ILE A 227 11.70 5.29 21.44
N PRO A 228 12.31 4.26 22.04
CA PRO A 228 12.10 2.88 21.58
C PRO A 228 10.63 2.50 21.57
N ASN A 229 10.20 1.83 20.52
CA ASN A 229 8.87 1.27 20.44
C ASN A 229 8.66 0.21 21.52
N ALA A 230 7.44 0.13 22.05
CA ALA A 230 7.03 -1.04 22.83
C ALA A 230 7.08 -2.32 21.98
N PRO A 231 7.29 -3.49 22.60
CA PRO A 231 7.21 -4.77 21.91
C PRO A 231 5.90 -4.89 21.10
N GLY A 232 5.99 -5.25 19.83
CA GLY A 232 4.83 -5.38 18.93
C GLY A 232 4.24 -4.07 18.41
N ALA A 233 4.73 -2.90 18.82
CA ALA A 233 4.20 -1.62 18.32
C ALA A 233 4.47 -1.40 16.82
N TYR A 234 5.55 -1.97 16.30
CA TYR A 234 5.83 -2.02 14.88
C TYR A 234 5.90 -3.48 14.41
N PRO A 235 4.84 -4.01 13.75
CA PRO A 235 4.82 -5.40 13.31
C PRO A 235 5.71 -5.69 12.09
N GLY A 236 6.27 -4.66 11.45
CA GLY A 236 7.13 -4.79 10.29
C GLY A 236 6.41 -5.22 9.01
N LEU A 237 5.08 -5.18 8.98
CA LEU A 237 4.27 -5.65 7.86
C LEU A 237 4.18 -4.65 6.73
N TYR A 238 4.42 -5.16 5.53
CA TYR A 238 4.17 -4.45 4.28
C TYR A 238 3.37 -5.34 3.33
N TYR A 239 2.42 -4.71 2.67
CA TYR A 239 1.54 -5.36 1.71
C TYR A 239 1.72 -4.77 0.31
N VAL A 240 1.53 -5.59 -0.70
CA VAL A 240 1.12 -5.14 -2.02
C VAL A 240 -0.38 -5.36 -2.12
N TYR A 241 -1.11 -4.32 -2.49
CA TYR A 241 -2.54 -4.38 -2.76
C TYR A 241 -2.81 -3.90 -4.18
N ALA A 242 -3.91 -4.35 -4.79
CA ALA A 242 -4.22 -4.08 -6.20
C ALA A 242 -5.70 -3.80 -6.40
N SER A 243 -6.07 -3.01 -7.41
CA SER A 243 -7.49 -2.73 -7.69
C SER A 243 -8.21 -3.98 -8.18
N ARG A 244 -9.44 -4.20 -7.72
CA ARG A 244 -10.31 -5.27 -8.24
C ARG A 244 -10.59 -5.13 -9.74
N GLU A 245 -10.61 -3.91 -10.25
CA GLU A 245 -10.72 -3.65 -11.69
C GLU A 245 -9.54 -4.30 -12.45
N ALA A 246 -8.28 -4.04 -12.01
CA ALA A 246 -7.12 -4.66 -12.62
C ALA A 246 -7.11 -6.18 -12.44
N LEU A 247 -7.58 -6.69 -11.29
CA LEU A 247 -7.68 -8.11 -10.99
C LEU A 247 -8.82 -8.83 -11.74
N SER A 248 -9.77 -8.10 -12.29
CA SER A 248 -10.82 -8.63 -13.17
C SER A 248 -10.38 -8.73 -14.64
N ASP A 249 -9.34 -8.01 -15.05
CA ASP A 249 -8.73 -8.14 -16.35
C ASP A 249 -7.73 -9.32 -16.35
N PRO A 250 -7.92 -10.37 -17.17
CA PRO A 250 -7.06 -11.55 -17.14
C PRO A 250 -5.58 -11.26 -17.37
N ALA A 251 -5.26 -10.31 -18.27
CA ALA A 251 -3.88 -9.96 -18.60
C ALA A 251 -3.20 -9.21 -17.43
N ARG A 252 -3.90 -8.22 -16.86
CA ARG A 252 -3.40 -7.47 -15.70
C ARG A 252 -3.33 -8.33 -14.45
N ALA A 253 -4.30 -9.23 -14.21
CA ALA A 253 -4.27 -10.16 -13.09
C ALA A 253 -3.05 -11.08 -13.16
N ALA A 254 -2.75 -11.63 -14.34
CA ALA A 254 -1.53 -12.43 -14.59
C ALA A 254 -0.26 -11.59 -14.32
N ALA A 255 -0.22 -10.34 -14.79
CA ALA A 255 0.93 -9.45 -14.59
C ALA A 255 1.09 -9.06 -13.10
N ILE A 256 0.01 -8.84 -12.35
CA ILE A 256 0.05 -8.57 -10.91
C ILE A 256 0.57 -9.81 -10.16
N ARG A 257 0.14 -11.02 -10.55
CA ARG A 257 0.66 -12.26 -9.99
C ARG A 257 2.17 -12.39 -10.22
N GLU A 258 2.64 -12.17 -11.44
CA GLU A 258 4.06 -12.19 -11.79
C GLU A 258 4.84 -11.14 -10.98
N PHE A 259 4.31 -9.92 -10.85
CA PHE A 259 4.90 -8.84 -10.06
C PHE A 259 5.06 -9.21 -8.57
N VAL A 260 4.05 -9.82 -7.96
CA VAL A 260 4.11 -10.24 -6.54
C VAL A 260 5.21 -11.28 -6.33
N ILE A 261 5.32 -12.26 -7.22
CA ILE A 261 6.38 -13.29 -7.17
C ILE A 261 7.76 -12.64 -7.34
N ALA A 262 7.90 -11.73 -8.30
CA ALA A 262 9.12 -10.97 -8.54
C ALA A 262 9.49 -10.11 -7.33
N TRP A 263 8.49 -9.48 -6.67
CA TRP A 263 8.72 -8.74 -5.43
C TRP A 263 9.27 -9.63 -4.31
N TYR A 264 8.72 -10.82 -4.10
CA TYR A 264 9.23 -11.76 -3.11
C TYR A 264 10.69 -12.16 -3.38
N ARG A 265 11.05 -12.43 -4.65
CA ARG A 265 12.45 -12.72 -5.04
C ARG A 265 13.36 -11.52 -4.83
N ALA A 266 12.89 -10.32 -5.17
CA ALA A 266 13.65 -9.09 -4.97
C ALA A 266 13.91 -8.80 -3.48
N GLU A 267 12.94 -9.07 -2.60
CA GLU A 267 13.12 -8.93 -1.15
C GLU A 267 14.10 -9.98 -0.58
N GLN A 268 14.11 -11.22 -1.11
CA GLN A 268 15.13 -12.20 -0.76
C GLN A 268 16.52 -11.76 -1.24
N TRP A 269 16.62 -11.27 -2.48
CA TRP A 269 17.85 -10.71 -3.01
C TRP A 269 18.40 -9.59 -2.10
N LEU A 270 17.53 -8.71 -1.59
CA LEU A 270 17.90 -7.62 -0.70
C LEU A 270 18.53 -8.13 0.59
N ASN A 271 18.04 -9.23 1.17
CA ASN A 271 18.61 -9.84 2.37
C ASN A 271 20.08 -10.26 2.16
N ASP A 272 20.40 -10.74 0.95
CA ASP A 272 21.74 -11.27 0.61
C ASP A 272 22.67 -10.19 0.02
N ASN A 273 22.10 -9.07 -0.45
CA ASN A 273 22.83 -8.01 -1.16
C ASN A 273 22.72 -6.65 -0.48
N LYS A 274 22.71 -6.63 0.86
CA LYS A 274 22.55 -5.40 1.66
C LYS A 274 23.54 -4.30 1.30
N GLN A 275 24.81 -4.64 0.98
CA GLN A 275 25.82 -3.64 0.63
C GLN A 275 25.47 -2.95 -0.70
N THR A 276 25.03 -3.69 -1.72
CA THR A 276 24.58 -3.10 -2.99
C THR A 276 23.38 -2.17 -2.77
N TRP A 277 22.45 -2.56 -1.89
CA TRP A 277 21.32 -1.70 -1.54
C TRP A 277 21.73 -0.42 -0.83
N ILE A 278 22.69 -0.50 0.08
CA ILE A 278 23.29 0.65 0.77
C ILE A 278 23.87 1.63 -0.26
N ASP A 279 24.72 1.12 -1.14
CA ASP A 279 25.48 1.95 -2.08
C ASP A 279 24.57 2.59 -3.15
N GLU A 280 23.70 1.81 -3.79
CA GLU A 280 22.91 2.26 -4.94
C GLU A 280 21.61 2.96 -4.52
N TYR A 281 20.91 2.45 -3.50
CA TYR A 281 19.65 3.08 -3.09
C TYR A 281 19.86 4.13 -2.00
N LEU A 282 20.45 3.77 -0.85
CA LEU A 282 20.52 4.71 0.27
C LEU A 282 21.48 5.86 0.01
N ILE A 283 22.69 5.56 -0.46
CA ILE A 283 23.72 6.59 -0.69
C ILE A 283 23.45 7.33 -2.00
N LYS A 284 23.37 6.59 -3.12
CA LYS A 284 23.34 7.20 -4.45
C LYS A 284 21.99 7.79 -4.83
N ASP A 285 20.87 7.10 -4.53
CA ASP A 285 19.52 7.57 -4.85
C ASP A 285 18.96 8.48 -3.75
N GLN A 286 18.96 8.00 -2.49
CA GLN A 286 18.39 8.73 -1.37
C GLN A 286 19.32 9.79 -0.76
N LYS A 287 20.59 9.89 -1.21
CA LYS A 287 21.58 10.88 -0.73
C LYS A 287 21.82 10.83 0.78
N VAL A 288 21.78 9.65 1.36
CA VAL A 288 22.12 9.41 2.77
C VAL A 288 23.62 9.30 2.93
N SER A 289 24.17 9.73 4.07
CA SER A 289 25.60 9.54 4.36
C SER A 289 25.97 8.05 4.43
N PRO A 290 27.19 7.64 4.12
CA PRO A 290 27.58 6.22 4.22
C PRO A 290 27.42 5.62 5.62
N GLU A 291 27.60 6.40 6.67
CA GLU A 291 27.42 5.99 8.07
C GLU A 291 25.94 5.74 8.36
N ASP A 292 25.08 6.72 8.06
CA ASP A 292 23.65 6.62 8.25
C ASP A 292 23.03 5.51 7.40
N ALA A 293 23.51 5.32 6.17
CA ALA A 293 23.04 4.27 5.29
C ALA A 293 23.27 2.86 5.86
N LYS A 294 24.42 2.62 6.50
CA LYS A 294 24.70 1.38 7.22
C LYS A 294 23.78 1.20 8.43
N ALA A 295 23.59 2.26 9.20
CA ALA A 295 22.69 2.24 10.35
C ALA A 295 21.23 1.96 9.93
N ILE A 296 20.76 2.56 8.83
CA ILE A 296 19.45 2.29 8.25
C ILE A 296 19.30 0.82 7.86
N ALA A 297 20.24 0.29 7.09
CA ALA A 297 20.19 -1.10 6.63
C ALA A 297 20.26 -2.12 7.78
N ALA A 298 20.94 -1.78 8.86
CA ALA A 298 20.97 -2.58 10.08
C ALA A 298 19.61 -2.53 10.82
N ALA A 299 19.01 -1.34 10.92
CA ALA A 299 17.73 -1.14 11.60
C ALA A 299 16.54 -1.76 10.86
N ASP A 300 16.57 -1.79 9.53
CA ASP A 300 15.51 -2.41 8.72
C ASP A 300 15.40 -3.94 8.93
N GLY A 301 16.51 -4.60 9.34
CA GLY A 301 16.53 -6.03 9.59
C GLY A 301 16.50 -6.86 8.32
N LYS A 302 15.89 -8.06 8.40
CA LYS A 302 15.66 -8.96 7.26
C LYS A 302 14.19 -9.04 6.93
N SER A 303 13.91 -9.26 5.65
CA SER A 303 12.56 -9.52 5.18
C SER A 303 12.27 -11.03 5.10
N SER A 304 11.00 -11.39 5.28
CA SER A 304 10.46 -12.73 5.09
C SER A 304 9.10 -12.65 4.42
N VAL A 305 8.68 -13.74 3.78
CA VAL A 305 7.36 -13.87 3.15
C VAL A 305 6.48 -14.75 4.04
N PRO A 306 5.55 -14.18 4.82
CA PRO A 306 4.79 -14.92 5.83
C PRO A 306 3.67 -15.80 5.21
N GLY A 307 3.31 -15.61 3.94
CA GLY A 307 2.06 -16.14 3.36
C GLY A 307 0.82 -15.50 4.00
N PHE A 308 -0.39 -15.92 3.56
CA PHE A 308 -1.65 -15.45 4.15
C PHE A 308 -2.09 -16.38 5.28
N THR A 309 -1.26 -16.48 6.32
CA THR A 309 -1.49 -17.34 7.48
C THR A 309 -2.47 -16.72 8.47
N ASP A 310 -3.08 -17.55 9.35
CA ASP A 310 -3.93 -17.06 10.44
C ASP A 310 -3.18 -16.08 11.35
N GLU A 311 -1.88 -16.28 11.60
CA GLU A 311 -1.05 -15.34 12.37
C GLU A 311 -1.00 -13.95 11.71
N LEU A 312 -0.78 -13.89 10.38
CA LEU A 312 -0.76 -12.64 9.63
C LEU A 312 -2.13 -11.94 9.68
N ILE A 313 -3.21 -12.71 9.44
CA ILE A 313 -4.58 -12.19 9.43
C ILE A 313 -4.97 -11.69 10.83
N ASN A 314 -4.61 -12.41 11.89
CA ASN A 314 -4.87 -11.98 13.27
C ASN A 314 -4.09 -10.70 13.63
N THR A 315 -2.82 -10.58 13.22
CA THR A 315 -2.04 -9.35 13.41
C THR A 315 -2.69 -8.16 12.70
N GLN A 316 -3.24 -8.38 11.53
CA GLN A 316 -3.97 -7.34 10.79
C GLN A 316 -5.30 -6.99 11.47
N GLN A 317 -6.03 -7.99 12.03
CA GLN A 317 -7.25 -7.73 12.81
C GLN A 317 -6.96 -6.92 14.08
N GLU A 318 -5.87 -7.22 14.79
CA GLU A 318 -5.44 -6.41 15.93
C GLU A 318 -5.19 -4.95 15.56
N THR A 319 -4.72 -4.68 14.33
CA THR A 319 -4.56 -3.31 13.82
C THR A 319 -5.92 -2.64 13.57
N ILE A 320 -6.87 -3.35 12.99
CA ILE A 320 -8.26 -2.87 12.81
C ILE A 320 -8.86 -2.50 14.16
N ASP A 321 -8.83 -3.45 15.10
CA ASP A 321 -9.42 -3.27 16.44
C ASP A 321 -8.82 -2.07 17.18
N LEU A 322 -7.50 -1.89 17.10
CA LEU A 322 -6.79 -0.78 17.68
C LEU A 322 -7.27 0.57 17.12
N LEU A 323 -7.37 0.66 15.80
CA LEU A 323 -7.80 1.89 15.12
C LEU A 323 -9.27 2.21 15.43
N GLN A 324 -10.14 1.20 15.45
CA GLN A 324 -11.55 1.37 15.82
C GLN A 324 -11.71 1.80 17.29
N GLN A 325 -10.92 1.22 18.23
CA GLN A 325 -10.87 1.66 19.64
C GLN A 325 -10.41 3.12 19.79
N ALA A 326 -9.54 3.58 18.90
CA ALA A 326 -9.10 4.97 18.84
C ALA A 326 -10.12 5.92 18.19
N GLY A 327 -11.25 5.38 17.69
CA GLY A 327 -12.32 6.15 17.05
C GLY A 327 -12.16 6.33 15.53
N ALA A 328 -11.11 5.75 14.93
CA ALA A 328 -10.99 5.68 13.48
C ALA A 328 -11.91 4.59 12.92
N PHE A 329 -12.35 4.77 11.66
CA PHE A 329 -13.18 3.77 10.95
C PHE A 329 -14.46 3.35 11.70
N SER A 330 -15.10 4.30 12.37
CA SER A 330 -16.32 4.06 13.13
C SER A 330 -17.54 3.77 12.24
N GLY A 331 -18.51 3.02 12.78
CA GLY A 331 -19.79 2.78 12.12
C GLY A 331 -19.77 1.68 11.05
N LYS A 332 -18.65 0.96 10.87
CA LYS A 332 -18.51 -0.17 9.95
C LYS A 332 -17.76 -1.31 10.64
N GLU A 333 -18.29 -2.52 10.57
CA GLU A 333 -17.56 -3.73 10.99
C GLU A 333 -16.52 -4.07 9.91
N LEU A 334 -15.27 -4.26 10.33
CA LEU A 334 -14.14 -4.55 9.44
C LEU A 334 -13.49 -5.86 9.86
N HIS A 335 -13.24 -6.72 8.88
CA HIS A 335 -12.62 -8.02 9.10
C HIS A 335 -11.35 -8.15 8.27
N ALA A 336 -10.21 -8.37 8.91
CA ALA A 336 -8.93 -8.50 8.23
C ALA A 336 -8.95 -9.54 7.11
N LYS A 337 -9.65 -10.67 7.31
CA LYS A 337 -9.77 -11.73 6.31
C LYS A 337 -10.30 -11.22 4.96
N ASP A 338 -11.20 -10.24 4.97
CA ASP A 338 -11.83 -9.70 3.77
C ASP A 338 -10.92 -8.74 2.99
N GLU A 339 -9.79 -8.36 3.59
CA GLU A 339 -8.77 -7.54 2.92
C GLU A 339 -7.91 -8.35 1.94
N PHE A 340 -7.84 -9.68 2.08
CA PHE A 340 -6.93 -10.52 1.32
C PHE A 340 -7.63 -11.17 0.11
N ASP A 341 -6.99 -11.14 -1.05
CA ASP A 341 -7.40 -11.94 -2.19
C ASP A 341 -6.79 -13.34 -2.07
N SER A 342 -7.62 -14.32 -1.73
CA SER A 342 -7.20 -15.70 -1.46
C SER A 342 -6.52 -16.38 -2.64
N ARG A 343 -6.73 -15.90 -3.87
CA ARG A 343 -6.06 -16.41 -5.09
C ARG A 343 -4.54 -16.23 -5.06
N PHE A 344 -4.03 -15.38 -4.16
CA PHE A 344 -2.60 -15.10 -3.98
C PHE A 344 -2.00 -15.81 -2.76
N ALA A 345 -2.78 -16.57 -1.99
CA ALA A 345 -2.35 -17.17 -0.71
C ALA A 345 -1.13 -18.09 -0.84
N ASP A 346 -1.07 -18.86 -1.93
CA ASP A 346 0.00 -19.85 -2.15
C ASP A 346 1.22 -19.30 -2.89
N LEU A 347 1.25 -18.00 -3.17
CA LEU A 347 2.38 -17.40 -3.86
C LEU A 347 3.57 -17.23 -2.92
N ASN A 348 4.74 -17.61 -3.39
CA ASN A 348 6.03 -17.41 -2.72
C ASN A 348 7.12 -17.15 -3.77
N ALA A 349 8.36 -16.89 -3.33
CA ALA A 349 9.47 -16.57 -4.22
C ALA A 349 9.83 -17.71 -5.21
N THR A 350 9.44 -18.94 -4.91
CA THR A 350 9.67 -20.12 -5.78
C THR A 350 8.48 -20.43 -6.68
N SER A 351 7.35 -19.71 -6.53
CA SER A 351 6.17 -19.85 -7.39
C SER A 351 6.47 -19.36 -8.79
N THR A 352 7.29 -20.11 -9.52
CA THR A 352 7.60 -19.83 -10.93
C THR A 352 6.48 -20.38 -11.79
N GLY A 353 5.99 -19.57 -12.73
CA GLY A 353 5.01 -19.99 -13.73
C GLY A 353 5.55 -20.97 -14.80
N LYS A 354 6.41 -21.90 -14.40
CA LYS A 354 6.83 -23.05 -15.21
C LYS A 354 6.10 -24.27 -14.70
N GLN A 355 4.94 -24.51 -15.23
CA GLN A 355 4.43 -25.86 -15.50
C GLN A 355 4.29 -26.02 -17.00
#